data_ab96af384012f55c127b9bb4b4332d82
#
_entry.id   ab96af384012f55c127b9bb4b4332d82
#
_cell.length_a   1.000
_cell.length_b   1.000
_cell.length_c   1.000
_cell.angle_alpha   90.00
_cell.angle_beta   90.00
_cell.angle_gamma   90.00
#
_symmetry.space_group_name_H-M   'P 1'
#
loop_
_entity.id
_entity.type
_entity.pdbx_description
1 polymer ?
#
loop_
_entity_poly.entity_id
_entity_poly.type
_entity_poly.pdbx_seq_one_letter_code
_entity_poly.pdbx_strand_id
1 'polypeptide(L)'
;MISIVNQTAIISFKSQVMKINSLIIEIDGIDKEILRYLMDDARKPILQIANKIGISGAAIHQRLKKLEQSGVISGSKFTVNPKVLGYNTMAFIGVYLDKASRNSEAVKDLKKIPEVLECHYTTGNWSVLIKIICRDNEHLMQLLNTKIQAIEGVSRTETFISLDQQIDRQIQL
;
A
#
# COMPACT_ATOMS: atom_id res chain seq x y z
N MET A 1 -10.27 28.28 32.00
CA MET A 1 -10.24 26.80 31.76
C MET A 1 -9.99 26.38 30.29
N ILE A 2 -10.01 27.29 29.32
CA ILE A 2 -9.79 27.02 27.89
C ILE A 2 -8.28 26.96 27.49
N SER A 3 -7.38 27.53 28.30
CA SER A 3 -5.94 27.66 27.97
C SER A 3 -5.13 26.36 28.14
N ILE A 4 -5.52 25.45 29.02
CA ILE A 4 -4.72 24.23 29.32
C ILE A 4 -4.98 23.12 28.30
N VAL A 5 -6.19 23.02 27.78
CA VAL A 5 -6.56 22.01 26.76
C VAL A 5 -5.82 22.26 25.43
N ASN A 6 -5.60 23.53 25.08
CA ASN A 6 -4.86 23.90 23.87
C ASN A 6 -3.35 23.57 23.95
N GLN A 7 -2.72 23.71 25.12
CA GLN A 7 -1.29 23.41 25.27
C GLN A 7 -1.01 21.91 25.15
N THR A 8 -1.85 21.06 25.74
CA THR A 8 -1.66 19.58 25.65
C THR A 8 -1.86 19.08 24.25
N ALA A 9 -2.83 19.61 23.51
CA ALA A 9 -3.06 19.27 22.10
C ALA A 9 -1.89 19.74 21.21
N ILE A 10 -1.34 20.93 21.46
CA ILE A 10 -0.18 21.46 20.73
C ILE A 10 1.09 20.64 21.03
N ILE A 11 1.30 20.21 22.26
CA ILE A 11 2.44 19.37 22.66
C ILE A 11 2.31 17.98 22.04
N SER A 12 1.13 17.38 22.04
CA SER A 12 0.86 16.10 21.38
C SER A 12 1.08 16.20 19.88
N PHE A 13 0.57 17.24 19.22
CA PHE A 13 0.78 17.48 17.79
C PHE A 13 2.26 17.71 17.45
N LYS A 14 2.98 18.53 18.23
CA LYS A 14 4.44 18.73 18.07
C LYS A 14 5.22 17.44 18.28
N SER A 15 4.87 16.62 19.26
CA SER A 15 5.47 15.31 19.50
C SER A 15 5.23 14.35 18.33
N GLN A 16 4.05 14.39 17.74
CA GLN A 16 3.70 13.56 16.58
C GLN A 16 4.40 14.04 15.29
N VAL A 17 4.51 15.36 15.10
CA VAL A 17 5.29 15.97 14.00
C VAL A 17 6.78 15.70 14.16
N MET A 18 7.32 15.77 15.39
CA MET A 18 8.73 15.38 15.65
C MET A 18 8.99 13.90 15.39
N LYS A 19 8.05 13.00 15.74
CA LYS A 19 8.14 11.58 15.36
C LYS A 19 8.06 11.35 13.85
N ILE A 20 7.26 12.12 13.13
CA ILE A 20 7.18 12.05 11.66
C ILE A 20 8.48 12.58 11.04
N ASN A 21 9.04 13.69 11.52
CA ASN A 21 10.32 14.21 11.04
C ASN A 21 11.52 13.30 11.37
N SER A 22 11.46 12.53 12.46
CA SER A 22 12.47 11.50 12.76
C SER A 22 12.35 10.25 11.89
N LEU A 23 11.28 10.11 11.11
CA LEU A 23 11.03 9.03 10.15
C LEU A 23 11.42 9.41 8.71
N ILE A 24 11.74 10.69 8.44
CA ILE A 24 12.28 11.08 7.13
C ILE A 24 13.76 10.69 7.15
N ILE A 25 14.03 9.52 6.59
CA ILE A 25 15.41 9.05 6.43
C ILE A 25 15.97 9.72 5.20
N GLU A 26 17.04 10.49 5.43
CA GLU A 26 17.78 11.10 4.34
C GLU A 26 18.56 10.02 3.59
N ILE A 27 18.21 9.80 2.33
CA ILE A 27 18.91 8.91 1.40
C ILE A 27 19.77 9.76 0.47
N ASP A 28 21.02 9.37 0.30
CA ASP A 28 21.98 10.08 -0.57
C ASP A 28 21.77 9.73 -2.06
N GLY A 29 22.55 10.39 -2.94
CA GLY A 29 22.46 10.16 -4.38
C GLY A 29 22.80 8.72 -4.79
N ILE A 30 23.75 8.09 -4.09
CA ILE A 30 24.13 6.69 -4.33
C ILE A 30 23.00 5.75 -3.91
N ASP A 31 22.38 5.99 -2.75
CA ASP A 31 21.23 5.21 -2.29
C ASP A 31 20.09 5.26 -3.30
N LYS A 32 19.79 6.45 -3.85
CA LYS A 32 18.78 6.63 -4.90
C LYS A 32 19.12 5.87 -6.18
N GLU A 33 20.38 5.87 -6.61
CA GLU A 33 20.81 5.09 -7.77
C GLU A 33 20.67 3.59 -7.55
N ILE A 34 21.08 3.07 -6.40
CA ILE A 34 20.91 1.68 -6.02
C ILE A 34 19.42 1.30 -6.08
N LEU A 35 18.56 2.11 -5.47
CA LEU A 35 17.12 1.89 -5.45
C LEU A 35 16.52 1.91 -6.86
N ARG A 36 16.91 2.84 -7.74
CA ARG A 36 16.43 2.88 -9.13
C ARG A 36 16.74 1.58 -9.87
N TYR A 37 17.96 1.03 -9.74
CA TYR A 37 18.33 -0.24 -10.37
C TYR A 37 17.50 -1.42 -9.84
N LEU A 38 17.25 -1.47 -8.52
CA LEU A 38 16.50 -2.57 -7.91
C LEU A 38 14.99 -2.44 -8.08
N MET A 39 14.48 -1.22 -8.21
CA MET A 39 13.06 -0.96 -8.53
C MET A 39 12.74 -1.32 -10.00
N ASP A 40 13.72 -1.18 -10.90
CA ASP A 40 13.63 -1.61 -12.29
C ASP A 40 13.70 -3.14 -12.42
N ASP A 41 14.69 -3.75 -11.76
CA ASP A 41 14.87 -5.19 -11.71
C ASP A 41 15.46 -5.64 -10.37
N ALA A 42 14.58 -6.18 -9.51
CA ALA A 42 14.97 -6.69 -8.19
C ALA A 42 15.95 -7.89 -8.24
N ARG A 43 16.15 -8.51 -9.41
CA ARG A 43 17.11 -9.60 -9.62
C ARG A 43 18.45 -9.12 -10.18
N LYS A 44 18.60 -7.84 -10.46
CA LYS A 44 19.86 -7.30 -11.01
C LYS A 44 21.03 -7.64 -10.08
N PRO A 45 22.10 -8.29 -10.61
CA PRO A 45 23.22 -8.68 -9.79
C PRO A 45 23.88 -7.48 -9.13
N ILE A 46 24.12 -7.57 -7.83
CA ILE A 46 24.72 -6.48 -7.03
C ILE A 46 26.07 -6.02 -7.61
N LEU A 47 26.86 -6.97 -8.16
CA LEU A 47 28.13 -6.63 -8.80
C LEU A 47 27.96 -5.75 -10.06
N GLN A 48 26.88 -5.95 -10.82
CA GLN A 48 26.60 -5.07 -11.96
C GLN A 48 26.21 -3.66 -11.50
N ILE A 49 25.42 -3.55 -10.42
CA ILE A 49 25.06 -2.26 -9.83
C ILE A 49 26.34 -1.57 -9.31
N ALA A 50 27.19 -2.30 -8.60
CA ALA A 50 28.45 -1.82 -8.06
C ALA A 50 29.35 -1.23 -9.16
N ASN A 51 29.53 -1.96 -10.25
CA ASN A 51 30.33 -1.50 -11.40
C ASN A 51 29.73 -0.26 -12.08
N LYS A 52 28.40 -0.16 -12.15
CA LYS A 52 27.72 0.99 -12.76
C LYS A 52 27.86 2.27 -11.93
N ILE A 53 27.78 2.14 -10.61
CA ILE A 53 27.87 3.27 -9.66
C ILE A 53 29.34 3.63 -9.33
N GLY A 54 30.27 2.69 -9.55
CA GLY A 54 31.71 2.89 -9.25
C GLY A 54 32.05 2.67 -7.77
N ILE A 55 31.34 1.77 -7.06
CA ILE A 55 31.63 1.41 -5.67
C ILE A 55 31.76 -0.11 -5.52
N SER A 56 32.23 -0.59 -4.37
CA SER A 56 32.35 -2.03 -4.12
C SER A 56 30.99 -2.69 -3.86
N GLY A 57 30.88 -3.98 -4.20
CA GLY A 57 29.69 -4.77 -3.87
C GLY A 57 29.43 -4.81 -2.36
N ALA A 58 30.48 -4.84 -1.53
CA ALA A 58 30.36 -4.77 -0.08
C ALA A 58 29.71 -3.46 0.38
N ALA A 59 30.08 -2.34 -0.24
CA ALA A 59 29.48 -1.04 0.05
C ALA A 59 27.97 -1.01 -0.32
N ILE A 60 27.57 -1.65 -1.44
CA ILE A 60 26.17 -1.77 -1.79
C ILE A 60 25.40 -2.60 -0.75
N HIS A 61 25.93 -3.76 -0.35
CA HIS A 61 25.29 -4.58 0.68
C HIS A 61 25.11 -3.84 2.00
N GLN A 62 26.09 -3.07 2.42
CA GLN A 62 26.00 -2.26 3.63
C GLN A 62 24.89 -1.20 3.52
N ARG A 63 24.78 -0.52 2.37
CA ARG A 63 23.73 0.47 2.10
C ARG A 63 22.33 -0.17 2.05
N LEU A 64 22.19 -1.30 1.36
CA LEU A 64 20.93 -2.05 1.32
C LEU A 64 20.47 -2.45 2.71
N LYS A 65 21.38 -2.98 3.53
CA LYS A 65 21.05 -3.32 4.92
C LYS A 65 20.56 -2.11 5.72
N LYS A 66 21.19 -0.93 5.54
CA LYS A 66 20.74 0.31 6.16
C LYS A 66 19.34 0.72 5.66
N LEU A 67 19.09 0.65 4.37
CA LEU A 67 17.80 0.98 3.75
C LEU A 67 16.67 0.04 4.19
N GLU A 68 16.96 -1.26 4.36
CA GLU A 68 16.03 -2.25 4.90
C GLU A 68 15.75 -1.97 6.40
N GLN A 69 16.79 -1.79 7.21
CA GLN A 69 16.63 -1.51 8.63
C GLN A 69 15.87 -0.22 8.92
N SER A 70 16.02 0.74 8.04
CA SER A 70 15.32 2.02 8.12
C SER A 70 13.88 1.99 7.57
N GLY A 71 13.48 0.90 6.95
CA GLY A 71 12.16 0.75 6.36
C GLY A 71 11.97 1.46 5.01
N VAL A 72 13.02 2.03 4.42
CA VAL A 72 12.98 2.58 3.05
C VAL A 72 12.71 1.45 2.05
N ILE A 73 13.36 0.30 2.24
CA ILE A 73 13.03 -0.92 1.53
C ILE A 73 12.09 -1.73 2.42
N SER A 74 10.84 -1.86 1.99
CA SER A 74 9.81 -2.64 2.68
C SER A 74 9.81 -4.13 2.29
N GLY A 75 10.53 -4.49 1.25
CA GLY A 75 10.64 -5.85 0.74
C GLY A 75 10.81 -5.92 -0.77
N SER A 76 10.95 -7.14 -1.28
CA SER A 76 10.93 -7.44 -2.71
C SER A 76 9.92 -8.55 -3.00
N LYS A 77 9.23 -8.48 -4.12
CA LYS A 77 8.24 -9.48 -4.53
C LYS A 77 8.29 -9.69 -6.05
N PHE A 78 7.90 -10.90 -6.47
CA PHE A 78 7.60 -11.14 -7.87
C PHE A 78 6.24 -10.54 -8.21
N THR A 79 6.16 -9.85 -9.33
CA THR A 79 4.88 -9.48 -9.94
C THR A 79 4.44 -10.57 -10.91
N VAL A 80 3.18 -10.94 -10.86
CA VAL A 80 2.58 -11.90 -11.77
C VAL A 80 1.52 -11.20 -12.61
N ASN A 81 1.32 -11.66 -13.84
CA ASN A 81 0.23 -11.17 -14.69
C ASN A 81 -1.08 -11.89 -14.30
N PRO A 82 -2.03 -11.22 -13.64
CA PRO A 82 -3.25 -11.87 -13.19
C PRO A 82 -4.13 -12.34 -14.36
N LYS A 83 -4.11 -11.64 -15.51
CA LYS A 83 -4.88 -12.04 -16.70
C LYS A 83 -4.48 -13.42 -17.21
N VAL A 84 -3.17 -13.72 -17.19
CA VAL A 84 -2.66 -15.07 -17.59
C VAL A 84 -3.11 -16.15 -16.60
N LEU A 85 -3.38 -15.79 -15.36
CA LEU A 85 -3.90 -16.69 -14.33
C LEU A 85 -5.45 -16.76 -14.31
N GLY A 86 -6.11 -16.14 -15.30
CA GLY A 86 -7.57 -16.20 -15.44
C GLY A 86 -8.34 -15.13 -14.64
N TYR A 87 -7.65 -14.15 -14.06
CA TYR A 87 -8.28 -13.02 -13.37
C TYR A 87 -8.45 -11.85 -14.33
N ASN A 88 -9.62 -11.71 -14.91
CA ASN A 88 -9.87 -10.76 -16.00
C ASN A 88 -10.65 -9.52 -15.58
N THR A 89 -11.24 -9.51 -14.39
CA THR A 89 -12.04 -8.39 -13.88
C THR A 89 -11.37 -7.78 -12.66
N MET A 90 -10.95 -6.52 -12.78
CA MET A 90 -10.49 -5.70 -11.66
C MET A 90 -11.59 -4.70 -11.31
N ALA A 91 -11.87 -4.50 -10.03
CA ALA A 91 -12.83 -3.51 -9.58
C ALA A 91 -12.34 -2.76 -8.34
N PHE A 92 -12.78 -1.51 -8.24
CA PHE A 92 -12.69 -0.71 -7.02
C PHE A 92 -14.07 -0.67 -6.37
N ILE A 93 -14.14 -0.92 -5.06
CA ILE A 93 -15.40 -0.94 -4.34
C ILE A 93 -15.31 0.04 -3.19
N GLY A 94 -16.16 1.06 -3.23
CA GLY A 94 -16.42 1.93 -2.10
C GLY A 94 -17.39 1.25 -1.13
N VAL A 95 -16.95 1.08 0.10
CA VAL A 95 -17.73 0.42 1.17
C VAL A 95 -18.20 1.47 2.17
N TYR A 96 -19.50 1.54 2.37
CA TYR A 96 -20.13 2.36 3.40
C TYR A 96 -20.36 1.54 4.65
N LEU A 97 -19.95 2.06 5.80
CA LEU A 97 -20.21 1.48 7.09
C LEU A 97 -21.33 2.25 7.80
N ASP A 98 -22.18 1.54 8.53
CA ASP A 98 -23.24 2.13 9.37
C ASP A 98 -22.67 3.02 10.47
N LYS A 99 -21.50 2.65 11.01
CA LYS A 99 -20.77 3.39 12.05
C LYS A 99 -19.27 3.36 11.78
N ALA A 100 -18.61 4.50 11.94
CA ALA A 100 -17.15 4.63 11.78
C ALA A 100 -16.37 3.70 12.74
N SER A 101 -16.92 3.40 13.93
CA SER A 101 -16.31 2.50 14.92
C SER A 101 -16.14 1.06 14.41
N ARG A 102 -16.92 0.61 13.42
CA ARG A 102 -16.84 -0.74 12.83
C ARG A 102 -15.73 -0.91 11.81
N ASN A 103 -15.00 0.16 11.48
CA ASN A 103 -13.94 0.10 10.46
C ASN A 103 -12.90 -0.99 10.75
N SER A 104 -12.44 -1.10 11.99
CA SER A 104 -11.42 -2.10 12.38
C SER A 104 -11.91 -3.54 12.20
N GLU A 105 -13.18 -3.82 12.46
CA GLU A 105 -13.78 -5.14 12.32
C GLU A 105 -14.02 -5.47 10.84
N ALA A 106 -14.60 -4.54 10.09
CA ALA A 106 -14.80 -4.71 8.66
C ALA A 106 -13.48 -4.96 7.91
N VAL A 107 -12.40 -4.25 8.26
CA VAL A 107 -11.07 -4.48 7.68
C VAL A 107 -10.52 -5.87 8.03
N LYS A 108 -10.78 -6.39 9.25
CA LYS A 108 -10.38 -7.76 9.60
C LYS A 108 -11.09 -8.81 8.74
N ASP A 109 -12.36 -8.59 8.42
CA ASP A 109 -13.12 -9.51 7.58
C ASP A 109 -12.72 -9.37 6.10
N LEU A 110 -12.51 -8.16 5.60
CA LEU A 110 -11.99 -7.92 4.26
C LEU A 110 -10.61 -8.59 4.04
N LYS A 111 -9.74 -8.62 5.05
CA LYS A 111 -8.44 -9.32 4.98
C LYS A 111 -8.54 -10.83 4.78
N LYS A 112 -9.68 -11.44 5.11
CA LYS A 112 -9.91 -12.88 4.93
C LYS A 112 -10.32 -13.22 3.49
N ILE A 113 -10.61 -12.22 2.65
CA ILE A 113 -11.04 -12.38 1.26
C ILE A 113 -9.80 -12.27 0.37
N PRO A 114 -9.30 -13.38 -0.23
CA PRO A 114 -8.06 -13.38 -1.02
C PRO A 114 -8.10 -12.47 -2.24
N GLU A 115 -9.30 -12.24 -2.78
CA GLU A 115 -9.54 -11.39 -3.92
C GLU A 115 -9.38 -9.89 -3.62
N VAL A 116 -9.36 -9.50 -2.33
CA VAL A 116 -9.07 -8.12 -1.89
C VAL A 116 -7.57 -7.90 -1.90
N LEU A 117 -7.10 -7.10 -2.84
CA LEU A 117 -5.67 -6.79 -3.03
C LEU A 117 -5.22 -5.58 -2.23
N GLU A 118 -6.08 -4.56 -2.12
CA GLU A 118 -5.79 -3.31 -1.41
C GLU A 118 -7.01 -2.89 -0.60
N CYS A 119 -6.77 -2.26 0.54
CA CYS A 119 -7.82 -1.76 1.42
C CYS A 119 -7.35 -0.43 2.04
N HIS A 120 -8.09 0.65 1.76
CA HIS A 120 -7.76 2.00 2.17
C HIS A 120 -8.89 2.58 3.02
N TYR A 121 -8.55 3.10 4.20
CA TYR A 121 -9.46 3.97 4.95
C TYR A 121 -9.45 5.35 4.31
N THR A 122 -10.60 5.90 3.98
CA THR A 122 -10.71 7.14 3.20
C THR A 122 -11.45 8.24 3.94
N THR A 123 -11.20 9.48 3.54
CA THR A 123 -11.88 10.68 4.08
C THR A 123 -13.10 11.10 3.26
N GLY A 124 -13.42 10.36 2.18
CA GLY A 124 -14.50 10.70 1.27
C GLY A 124 -15.87 10.13 1.70
N ASN A 125 -16.72 9.92 0.71
CA ASN A 125 -18.08 9.38 0.92
C ASN A 125 -18.06 7.95 1.44
N TRP A 126 -17.06 7.15 1.05
CA TRP A 126 -16.89 5.78 1.52
C TRP A 126 -16.03 5.73 2.77
N SER A 127 -16.37 4.86 3.70
CA SER A 127 -15.52 4.60 4.87
C SER A 127 -14.25 3.84 4.46
N VAL A 128 -14.38 2.92 3.51
CA VAL A 128 -13.28 2.09 3.01
C VAL A 128 -13.36 2.00 1.49
N LEU A 129 -12.21 2.11 0.82
CA LEU A 129 -12.06 1.81 -0.59
C LEU A 129 -11.19 0.56 -0.73
N ILE A 130 -11.69 -0.45 -1.45
CA ILE A 130 -10.93 -1.67 -1.72
C ILE A 130 -10.70 -1.86 -3.21
N LYS A 131 -9.58 -2.48 -3.55
CA LYS A 131 -9.28 -2.98 -4.89
C LYS A 131 -9.37 -4.49 -4.87
N ILE A 132 -10.15 -5.05 -5.75
CA ILE A 132 -10.34 -6.50 -5.86
C ILE A 132 -10.02 -6.98 -7.26
N ILE A 133 -9.71 -8.28 -7.35
CA ILE A 133 -9.52 -8.96 -8.61
C ILE A 133 -10.36 -10.23 -8.66
N CYS A 134 -11.07 -10.43 -9.77
CA CYS A 134 -11.99 -11.52 -9.98
C CYS A 134 -11.72 -12.21 -11.31
N ARG A 135 -12.20 -13.44 -11.47
CA ARG A 135 -12.11 -14.18 -12.73
C ARG A 135 -12.94 -13.49 -13.81
N ASP A 136 -14.17 -13.14 -13.46
CA ASP A 136 -15.18 -12.56 -14.33
C ASP A 136 -16.22 -11.78 -13.52
N ASN A 137 -17.25 -11.26 -14.19
CA ASN A 137 -18.31 -10.50 -13.56
C ASN A 137 -19.24 -11.38 -12.69
N GLU A 138 -19.37 -12.66 -12.98
CA GLU A 138 -20.14 -13.58 -12.14
C GLU A 138 -19.44 -13.79 -10.80
N HIS A 139 -18.14 -14.02 -10.82
CA HIS A 139 -17.32 -14.10 -9.60
C HIS A 139 -17.37 -12.80 -8.81
N LEU A 140 -17.33 -11.63 -9.47
CA LEU A 140 -17.50 -10.33 -8.82
C LEU A 140 -18.84 -10.23 -8.09
N MET A 141 -19.93 -10.60 -8.76
CA MET A 141 -21.27 -10.59 -8.18
C MET A 141 -21.36 -11.51 -6.95
N GLN A 142 -20.82 -12.73 -7.03
CA GLN A 142 -20.77 -13.66 -5.90
C GLN A 142 -20.01 -13.07 -4.71
N LEU A 143 -18.82 -12.49 -4.94
CA LEU A 143 -18.01 -11.85 -3.89
C LEU A 143 -18.77 -10.69 -3.23
N LEU A 144 -19.40 -9.84 -4.02
CA LEU A 144 -20.19 -8.72 -3.50
C LEU A 144 -21.29 -9.22 -2.58
N ASN A 145 -22.14 -10.14 -3.06
CA ASN A 145 -23.33 -10.58 -2.35
C ASN A 145 -23.02 -11.45 -1.14
N THR A 146 -22.05 -12.38 -1.26
CA THR A 146 -21.83 -13.41 -0.23
C THR A 146 -20.71 -13.11 0.74
N LYS A 147 -19.75 -12.24 0.38
CA LYS A 147 -18.59 -11.95 1.22
C LYS A 147 -18.54 -10.49 1.66
N ILE A 148 -18.62 -9.53 0.74
CA ILE A 148 -18.37 -8.12 1.07
C ILE A 148 -19.59 -7.49 1.75
N GLN A 149 -20.78 -7.62 1.14
CA GLN A 149 -22.02 -7.08 1.71
C GLN A 149 -22.53 -7.87 2.92
N ALA A 150 -22.05 -9.09 3.11
CA ALA A 150 -22.35 -9.90 4.29
C ALA A 150 -21.51 -9.51 5.54
N ILE A 151 -20.49 -8.65 5.39
CA ILE A 151 -19.71 -8.16 6.52
C ILE A 151 -20.60 -7.29 7.40
N GLU A 152 -20.59 -7.58 8.71
CA GLU A 152 -21.36 -6.82 9.68
C GLU A 152 -20.97 -5.34 9.70
N GLY A 153 -21.97 -4.47 9.59
CA GLY A 153 -21.78 -3.02 9.55
C GLY A 153 -21.60 -2.44 8.14
N VAL A 154 -21.49 -3.27 7.11
CA VAL A 154 -21.54 -2.78 5.72
C VAL A 154 -23.00 -2.45 5.39
N SER A 155 -23.27 -1.18 5.11
CA SER A 155 -24.62 -0.69 4.78
C SER A 155 -24.87 -0.60 3.28
N ARG A 156 -23.83 -0.28 2.51
CA ARG A 156 -23.91 -0.12 1.04
C ARG A 156 -22.55 -0.29 0.41
N THR A 157 -22.52 -0.67 -0.86
CA THR A 157 -21.31 -0.69 -1.70
C THR A 157 -21.56 0.03 -3.01
N GLU A 158 -20.50 0.65 -3.55
CA GLU A 158 -20.46 1.18 -4.90
C GLU A 158 -19.28 0.53 -5.63
N THR A 159 -19.54 -0.02 -6.82
CA THR A 159 -18.53 -0.80 -7.56
C THR A 159 -18.18 -0.10 -8.87
N PHE A 160 -16.88 0.07 -9.10
CA PHE A 160 -16.31 0.60 -10.32
C PHE A 160 -15.44 -0.47 -10.97
N ILE A 161 -15.88 -1.02 -12.10
CA ILE A 161 -15.08 -1.98 -12.86
C ILE A 161 -14.01 -1.20 -13.62
N SER A 162 -12.75 -1.57 -13.42
CA SER A 162 -11.63 -1.02 -14.20
C SER A 162 -11.64 -1.63 -15.58
N LEU A 163 -11.80 -0.80 -16.59
CA LEU A 163 -11.76 -1.24 -17.99
C LEU A 163 -10.33 -1.57 -18.42
N ASP A 164 -9.36 -0.76 -17.97
CA ASP A 164 -7.94 -0.97 -18.23
C ASP A 164 -7.10 -0.21 -17.21
N GLN A 165 -5.95 -0.79 -16.83
CA GLN A 165 -4.97 -0.15 -15.98
C GLN A 165 -3.90 0.53 -16.84
N GLN A 166 -4.01 1.83 -17.04
CA GLN A 166 -3.12 2.59 -17.93
C GLN A 166 -1.73 2.86 -17.32
N ILE A 167 -1.63 2.90 -16.00
CA ILE A 167 -0.38 3.16 -15.28
C ILE A 167 -0.26 2.19 -14.12
N ASP A 168 0.87 1.48 -14.06
CA ASP A 168 1.31 0.67 -12.93
C ASP A 168 2.81 0.89 -12.72
N ARG A 169 3.16 1.70 -11.75
CA ARG A 169 4.56 2.02 -11.43
C ARG A 169 4.73 2.40 -9.97
N GLN A 170 5.93 2.24 -9.47
CA GLN A 170 6.32 2.76 -8.16
C GLN A 170 6.62 4.28 -8.23
N ILE A 171 6.85 4.89 -7.07
CA ILE A 171 7.34 6.27 -6.95
C ILE A 171 8.67 6.43 -7.71
N GLN A 172 8.92 7.62 -8.23
CA GLN A 172 10.22 7.96 -8.83
C GLN A 172 11.13 8.60 -7.77
N LEU A 173 12.42 8.21 -7.77
CA LEU A 173 13.44 8.68 -6.84
C LEU A 173 14.43 9.61 -7.54
#